data_269ecd7dded4219a2a0cad30408b3bec
#
_entry.id   269ecd7dded4219a2a0cad30408b3bec
#
_cell.length_a   1.000
_cell.length_b   1.000
_cell.length_c   1.000
_cell.angle_alpha   90.00
_cell.angle_beta   90.00
_cell.angle_gamma   90.00
#
_symmetry.space_group_name_H-M   'P 1'
#
loop_
_entity.id
_entity.type
_entity.pdbx_description
1 polymer ?
#
loop_
_entity_poly.entity_id
_entity_poly.type
_entity_poly.pdbx_seq_one_letter_code
_entity_poly.pdbx_strand_id
1 'polypeptide(L)'
;MKMLTALAPPPVLLALSAAAEAATCVYPQAPQALPNGASATKEEMLAAQTLVKDYAKNVQETYLPCLDQDQSEQLAALDPADPQLAEKKTAVEAIHAKKHNSALDELQALVDRWNVEKKAFSEKA
;
A
#
# COMPACT_ATOMS: atom_id res chain seq x y z
N MET A 1 64.17 -6.51 -12.92
CA MET A 1 62.93 -7.00 -13.41
C MET A 1 61.91 -7.09 -12.33
N LYS A 2 60.96 -6.26 -12.34
CA LYS A 2 59.91 -6.23 -11.37
C LYS A 2 58.61 -6.63 -11.99
N MET A 3 58.06 -7.73 -11.57
CA MET A 3 56.74 -8.13 -11.95
C MET A 3 55.78 -7.51 -10.99
N LEU A 4 55.17 -6.48 -11.44
CA LEU A 4 54.05 -5.89 -10.70
C LEU A 4 52.80 -6.66 -11.06
N THR A 5 52.51 -7.63 -10.28
CA THR A 5 51.19 -8.24 -10.29
C THR A 5 50.21 -7.22 -9.73
N ALA A 6 49.58 -6.53 -10.60
CA ALA A 6 48.42 -5.74 -10.20
C ALA A 6 47.34 -6.71 -9.75
N LEU A 7 47.20 -6.86 -8.46
CA LEU A 7 46.03 -7.52 -7.91
C LEU A 7 44.84 -6.60 -8.23
N ALA A 8 44.12 -6.95 -9.23
CA ALA A 8 42.83 -6.36 -9.44
C ALA A 8 41.97 -6.71 -8.23
N PRO A 9 41.37 -5.75 -7.55
CA PRO A 9 40.47 -6.07 -6.46
C PRO A 9 39.32 -6.93 -7.03
N PRO A 10 38.92 -7.96 -6.32
CA PRO A 10 37.78 -8.73 -6.77
C PRO A 10 36.59 -7.78 -6.90
N PRO A 11 35.79 -7.92 -7.94
CA PRO A 11 34.59 -7.15 -8.03
C PRO A 11 33.80 -7.43 -6.76
N VAL A 12 33.58 -6.40 -6.00
CA VAL A 12 32.62 -6.48 -4.92
C VAL A 12 31.31 -6.66 -5.63
N LEU A 13 30.94 -7.89 -5.82
CA LEU A 13 29.57 -8.24 -6.05
C LEU A 13 28.82 -7.79 -4.81
N LEU A 14 28.39 -6.59 -4.84
CA LEU A 14 27.22 -6.23 -4.11
C LEU A 14 26.16 -7.16 -4.65
N ALA A 15 26.05 -8.31 -4.04
CA ALA A 15 24.82 -9.03 -4.06
C ALA A 15 23.85 -8.12 -3.31
N LEU A 16 23.42 -7.11 -3.99
CA LEU A 16 22.13 -6.54 -3.72
C LEU A 16 21.21 -7.73 -3.75
N SER A 17 20.97 -8.24 -2.58
CA SER A 17 20.06 -9.32 -2.41
C SER A 17 18.74 -8.83 -2.95
N ALA A 18 18.51 -9.11 -4.21
CA ALA A 18 17.21 -9.13 -4.81
C ALA A 18 16.22 -9.95 -3.97
N ALA A 19 16.75 -10.66 -3.02
CA ALA A 19 16.02 -11.45 -2.05
C ALA A 19 15.07 -10.67 -1.17
N ALA A 20 15.11 -9.37 -1.18
CA ALA A 20 14.24 -8.61 -0.32
C ALA A 20 13.08 -8.00 -1.06
N GLU A 21 12.84 -8.45 -2.26
CA GLU A 21 11.68 -8.00 -3.01
C GLU A 21 10.43 -8.71 -2.51
N ALA A 22 10.11 -8.49 -1.24
CA ALA A 22 8.76 -8.59 -0.79
C ALA A 22 7.92 -7.76 -1.75
N ALA A 23 6.81 -8.29 -2.21
CA ALA A 23 5.94 -7.61 -3.14
C ALA A 23 5.75 -6.16 -2.69
N THR A 24 6.24 -5.22 -3.50
CA THR A 24 6.07 -3.81 -3.19
C THR A 24 4.62 -3.45 -3.43
N CYS A 25 3.87 -3.34 -2.35
CA CYS A 25 2.48 -2.93 -2.43
C CYS A 25 2.41 -1.43 -2.61
N VAL A 26 1.78 -1.01 -3.70
CA VAL A 26 1.61 0.41 -4.00
C VAL A 26 0.40 0.93 -3.24
N TYR A 27 0.64 1.91 -2.37
CA TYR A 27 -0.43 2.52 -1.60
C TYR A 27 -1.38 3.26 -2.53
N PRO A 28 -2.70 2.97 -2.49
CA PRO A 28 -3.65 3.62 -3.38
C PRO A 28 -3.77 5.11 -3.11
N GLN A 29 -3.89 5.88 -4.19
CA GLN A 29 -4.09 7.32 -4.09
C GLN A 29 -5.58 7.62 -3.97
N ALA A 30 -6.00 8.15 -2.82
CA ALA A 30 -7.37 8.58 -2.63
C ALA A 30 -7.66 9.84 -3.47
N PRO A 31 -8.88 9.99 -4.00
CA PRO A 31 -9.28 11.25 -4.62
C PRO A 31 -9.06 12.41 -3.66
N GLN A 32 -8.32 13.43 -4.13
CA GLN A 32 -7.94 14.57 -3.30
C GLN A 32 -9.11 15.50 -3.01
N ALA A 33 -10.01 15.63 -3.97
CA ALA A 33 -11.15 16.53 -3.85
C ALA A 33 -12.41 15.84 -4.36
N LEU A 34 -13.48 16.00 -3.61
CA LEU A 34 -14.82 15.61 -4.03
C LEU A 34 -15.59 16.88 -4.44
N PRO A 35 -16.52 16.78 -5.39
CA PRO A 35 -17.34 17.92 -5.74
C PRO A 35 -18.24 18.30 -4.57
N ASN A 36 -18.57 19.58 -4.50
CA ASN A 36 -19.57 20.05 -3.54
C ASN A 36 -20.95 19.63 -4.08
N GLY A 37 -21.60 18.68 -3.42
CA GLY A 37 -22.88 18.13 -3.85
C GLY A 37 -23.97 19.17 -3.99
N ALA A 38 -23.96 20.21 -3.16
CA ALA A 38 -24.96 21.27 -3.19
C ALA A 38 -24.90 22.11 -4.49
N SER A 39 -23.74 22.15 -5.15
CA SER A 39 -23.52 22.96 -6.35
C SER A 39 -23.05 22.18 -7.57
N ALA A 40 -22.76 20.90 -7.41
CA ALA A 40 -22.24 20.06 -8.49
C ALA A 40 -23.30 19.70 -9.51
N THR A 41 -22.85 19.47 -10.74
CA THR A 41 -23.71 18.91 -11.79
C THR A 41 -23.80 17.40 -11.62
N LYS A 42 -24.81 16.80 -12.27
CA LYS A 42 -24.96 15.34 -12.30
C LYS A 42 -23.70 14.67 -12.86
N GLU A 43 -23.14 15.24 -13.92
CA GLU A 43 -21.93 14.71 -14.56
C GLU A 43 -20.73 14.73 -13.60
N GLU A 44 -20.58 15.80 -12.83
CA GLU A 44 -19.52 15.89 -11.82
C GLU A 44 -19.69 14.85 -10.73
N MET A 45 -20.93 14.62 -10.29
CA MET A 45 -21.23 13.59 -9.29
C MET A 45 -20.97 12.18 -9.82
N LEU A 46 -21.30 11.91 -11.08
CA LEU A 46 -21.05 10.60 -11.70
C LEU A 46 -19.55 10.34 -11.86
N ALA A 47 -18.79 11.35 -12.25
CA ALA A 47 -17.34 11.24 -12.36
C ALA A 47 -16.70 10.96 -10.98
N ALA A 48 -17.17 11.67 -9.96
CA ALA A 48 -16.68 11.45 -8.59
C ALA A 48 -17.04 10.06 -8.08
N GLN A 49 -18.24 9.57 -8.37
CA GLN A 49 -18.66 8.22 -8.00
C GLN A 49 -17.72 7.17 -8.58
N THR A 50 -17.32 7.34 -9.83
CA THR A 50 -16.38 6.43 -10.48
C THR A 50 -15.02 6.43 -9.75
N LEU A 51 -14.51 7.62 -9.40
CA LEU A 51 -13.25 7.73 -8.67
C LEU A 51 -13.31 7.07 -7.30
N VAL A 52 -14.40 7.26 -6.57
CA VAL A 52 -14.59 6.65 -5.25
C VAL A 52 -14.67 5.13 -5.37
N LYS A 53 -15.43 4.63 -6.33
CA LYS A 53 -15.55 3.18 -6.57
C LYS A 53 -14.23 2.56 -6.97
N ASP A 54 -13.48 3.20 -7.87
CA ASP A 54 -12.19 2.70 -8.32
C ASP A 54 -11.17 2.65 -7.18
N TYR A 55 -11.18 3.68 -6.33
CA TYR A 55 -10.33 3.70 -5.16
C TYR A 55 -10.70 2.57 -4.19
N ALA A 56 -11.98 2.40 -3.88
CA ALA A 56 -12.44 1.33 -2.99
C ALA A 56 -12.05 -0.04 -3.52
N LYS A 57 -12.23 -0.25 -4.82
CA LYS A 57 -11.87 -1.49 -5.49
C LYS A 57 -10.36 -1.74 -5.42
N ASN A 58 -9.56 -0.72 -5.67
CA ASN A 58 -8.10 -0.82 -5.59
C ASN A 58 -7.64 -1.20 -4.18
N VAL A 59 -8.21 -0.56 -3.15
CA VAL A 59 -7.89 -0.92 -1.77
C VAL A 59 -8.25 -2.37 -1.49
N GLN A 60 -9.48 -2.77 -1.78
CA GLN A 60 -10.02 -4.07 -1.37
C GLN A 60 -9.51 -5.23 -2.22
N GLU A 61 -9.32 -5.03 -3.52
CA GLU A 61 -8.99 -6.11 -4.44
C GLU A 61 -7.51 -6.17 -4.82
N THR A 62 -6.77 -5.09 -4.62
CA THR A 62 -5.35 -5.03 -5.00
C THR A 62 -4.44 -4.79 -3.81
N TYR A 63 -4.67 -3.73 -3.06
CA TYR A 63 -3.75 -3.33 -2.00
C TYR A 63 -3.80 -4.26 -0.79
N LEU A 64 -4.97 -4.53 -0.23
CA LEU A 64 -5.08 -5.40 0.94
C LEU A 64 -4.60 -6.82 0.64
N PRO A 65 -4.96 -7.46 -0.48
CA PRO A 65 -4.40 -8.77 -0.82
C PRO A 65 -2.88 -8.72 -1.01
N CYS A 66 -2.33 -7.63 -1.56
CA CYS A 66 -0.89 -7.46 -1.66
C CYS A 66 -0.22 -7.44 -0.29
N LEU A 67 -0.81 -6.74 0.69
CA LEU A 67 -0.30 -6.72 2.06
C LEU A 67 -0.28 -8.11 2.69
N ASP A 68 -1.32 -8.91 2.44
CA ASP A 68 -1.40 -10.27 2.94
C ASP A 68 -0.32 -11.16 2.34
N GLN A 69 -0.08 -11.02 1.03
CA GLN A 69 0.99 -11.73 0.33
C GLN A 69 2.36 -11.33 0.87
N ASP A 70 2.59 -10.03 1.03
CA ASP A 70 3.84 -9.49 1.57
C ASP A 70 4.11 -10.02 2.98
N GLN A 71 3.11 -10.02 3.84
CA GLN A 71 3.21 -10.58 5.18
C GLN A 71 3.60 -12.05 5.16
N SER A 72 2.94 -12.84 4.31
CA SER A 72 3.22 -14.27 4.18
C SER A 72 4.67 -14.50 3.73
N GLU A 73 5.15 -13.72 2.78
CA GLU A 73 6.53 -13.82 2.29
C GLU A 73 7.53 -13.44 3.36
N GLN A 74 7.27 -12.37 4.10
CA GLN A 74 8.16 -11.93 5.18
C GLN A 74 8.23 -12.95 6.31
N LEU A 75 7.09 -13.54 6.70
CA LEU A 75 7.06 -14.58 7.72
C LEU A 75 7.80 -15.82 7.25
N ALA A 76 7.63 -16.23 5.99
CA ALA A 76 8.31 -17.40 5.43
C ALA A 76 9.82 -17.21 5.33
N ALA A 77 10.28 -15.98 5.20
CA ALA A 77 11.71 -15.65 5.10
C ALA A 77 12.43 -15.67 6.46
N LEU A 78 11.71 -15.73 7.57
CA LEU A 78 12.31 -15.77 8.89
C LEU A 78 12.97 -17.12 9.14
N ASP A 79 14.16 -17.08 9.76
CA ASP A 79 14.90 -18.28 10.14
C ASP A 79 14.21 -18.95 11.34
N PRO A 80 13.75 -20.21 11.21
CA PRO A 80 13.14 -20.92 12.34
C PRO A 80 14.07 -21.10 13.53
N ALA A 81 15.38 -21.03 13.32
CA ALA A 81 16.38 -21.18 14.37
C ALA A 81 16.78 -19.86 15.02
N ASP A 82 16.24 -18.73 14.56
CA ASP A 82 16.55 -17.42 15.11
C ASP A 82 16.04 -17.33 16.56
N PRO A 83 16.92 -17.01 17.54
CA PRO A 83 16.49 -16.84 18.91
C PRO A 83 15.50 -15.69 19.11
N GLN A 84 15.42 -14.76 18.15
CA GLN A 84 14.49 -13.64 18.17
C GLN A 84 13.28 -13.85 17.24
N LEU A 85 13.02 -15.09 16.88
CA LEU A 85 11.96 -15.42 15.93
C LEU A 85 10.60 -14.85 16.34
N ALA A 86 10.22 -15.03 17.60
CA ALA A 86 8.93 -14.56 18.12
C ALA A 86 8.80 -13.04 18.01
N GLU A 87 9.85 -12.31 18.33
CA GLU A 87 9.87 -10.86 18.25
C GLU A 87 9.79 -10.37 16.80
N LYS A 88 10.49 -11.05 15.90
CA LYS A 88 10.47 -10.70 14.47
C LYS A 88 9.10 -10.97 13.85
N LYS A 89 8.47 -12.08 14.21
CA LYS A 89 7.08 -12.36 13.77
C LYS A 89 6.13 -11.26 14.23
N THR A 90 6.22 -10.90 15.51
CA THR A 90 5.37 -9.84 16.06
C THR A 90 5.58 -8.52 15.32
N ALA A 91 6.82 -8.18 14.98
CA ALA A 91 7.13 -6.96 14.23
C ALA A 91 6.51 -6.97 12.83
N VAL A 92 6.60 -8.10 12.12
CA VAL A 92 5.99 -8.25 10.79
C VAL A 92 4.48 -8.08 10.88
N GLU A 93 3.85 -8.75 11.84
CA GLU A 93 2.40 -8.69 12.04
C GLU A 93 1.93 -7.28 12.41
N ALA A 94 2.70 -6.57 13.26
CA ALA A 94 2.37 -5.21 13.66
C ALA A 94 2.42 -4.23 12.49
N ILE A 95 3.43 -4.36 11.63
CA ILE A 95 3.55 -3.51 10.43
C ILE A 95 2.40 -3.78 9.47
N HIS A 96 2.06 -5.04 9.25
CA HIS A 96 0.93 -5.42 8.40
C HIS A 96 -0.38 -4.83 8.94
N ALA A 97 -0.64 -4.99 10.23
CA ALA A 97 -1.84 -4.47 10.86
C ALA A 97 -1.95 -2.96 10.73
N LYS A 98 -0.84 -2.24 10.92
CA LYS A 98 -0.81 -0.79 10.77
C LYS A 98 -1.16 -0.34 9.36
N LYS A 99 -0.55 -0.96 8.35
CA LYS A 99 -0.82 -0.63 6.94
C LYS A 99 -2.25 -0.97 6.55
N HIS A 100 -2.72 -2.14 6.97
CA HIS A 100 -4.07 -2.61 6.71
C HIS A 100 -5.11 -1.67 7.31
N ASN A 101 -4.97 -1.35 8.58
CA ASN A 101 -5.91 -0.49 9.29
C ASN A 101 -5.90 0.94 8.74
N SER A 102 -4.72 1.47 8.40
CA SER A 102 -4.61 2.81 7.81
C SER A 102 -5.34 2.91 6.49
N ALA A 103 -5.24 1.87 5.64
CA ALA A 103 -5.94 1.86 4.36
C ALA A 103 -7.45 1.81 4.55
N LEU A 104 -7.94 1.00 5.49
CA LEU A 104 -9.36 0.91 5.79
C LEU A 104 -9.89 2.21 6.39
N ASP A 105 -9.14 2.84 7.28
CA ASP A 105 -9.53 4.11 7.89
C ASP A 105 -9.64 5.21 6.84
N GLU A 106 -8.70 5.26 5.91
CA GLU A 106 -8.73 6.25 4.83
C GLU A 106 -9.88 6.01 3.87
N LEU A 107 -10.14 4.74 3.54
CA LEU A 107 -11.29 4.38 2.71
C LEU A 107 -12.59 4.77 3.40
N GLN A 108 -12.73 4.48 4.69
CA GLN A 108 -13.92 4.83 5.45
C GLN A 108 -14.13 6.35 5.49
N ALA A 109 -13.06 7.10 5.71
CA ALA A 109 -13.14 8.56 5.72
C ALA A 109 -13.58 9.13 4.37
N LEU A 110 -13.09 8.55 3.28
CA LEU A 110 -13.51 8.98 1.93
C LEU A 110 -14.98 8.65 1.69
N VAL A 111 -15.42 7.45 2.05
CA VAL A 111 -16.82 7.04 1.89
C VAL A 111 -17.75 7.94 2.70
N ASP A 112 -17.36 8.29 3.92
CA ASP A 112 -18.15 9.18 4.78
C ASP A 112 -18.30 10.56 4.13
N ARG A 113 -17.20 11.13 3.61
CA ARG A 113 -17.25 12.41 2.89
C ARG A 113 -18.10 12.34 1.63
N TRP A 114 -17.96 11.25 0.87
CA TRP A 114 -18.75 11.04 -0.33
C TRP A 114 -20.24 10.96 -0.02
N ASN A 115 -20.61 10.28 1.08
CA ASN A 115 -22.01 10.19 1.50
C ASN A 115 -22.58 11.56 1.86
N VAL A 116 -21.79 12.43 2.46
CA VAL A 116 -22.21 13.81 2.74
C VAL A 116 -22.52 14.56 1.44
N GLU A 117 -21.64 14.43 0.43
CA GLU A 117 -21.84 15.12 -0.84
C GLU A 117 -23.00 14.55 -1.65
N LYS A 118 -23.21 13.23 -1.61
CA LYS A 118 -24.38 12.60 -2.23
C LYS A 118 -25.68 13.08 -1.61
N LYS A 119 -25.70 13.19 -0.29
CA LYS A 119 -26.87 13.68 0.42
C LYS A 119 -27.18 15.13 0.04
N ALA A 120 -26.16 16.00 0.04
CA ALA A 120 -26.30 17.40 -0.37
C ALA A 120 -26.84 17.52 -1.80
N PHE A 121 -26.35 16.66 -2.71
CA PHE A 121 -26.83 16.64 -4.08
C PHE A 121 -28.30 16.22 -4.18
N SER A 122 -28.68 15.19 -3.42
CA SER A 122 -30.06 14.69 -3.43
C SER A 122 -31.08 15.67 -2.82
N GLU A 123 -30.63 16.52 -1.91
CA GLU A 123 -31.49 17.52 -1.27
C GLU A 123 -31.64 18.82 -2.07
N LYS A 124 -30.88 18.95 -3.12
CA LYS A 124 -30.93 20.11 -3.99
C LYS A 124 -32.18 20.02 -4.87
N ALA A 125 -32.99 21.02 -4.79
CA ALA A 125 -34.25 21.08 -5.55
C ALA A 125 -34.02 21.47 -7.01
#